data_c436da094149be143ae7f752d59e1871
#
_entry.id   c436da094149be143ae7f752d59e1871
#
_cell.length_a   1.000
_cell.length_b   1.000
_cell.length_c   1.000
_cell.angle_alpha   90.00
_cell.angle_beta   90.00
_cell.angle_gamma   90.00
#
_symmetry.space_group_name_H-M   'P 1'
#
loop_
_entity.id
_entity.type
_entity.pdbx_description
1 polymer ?
#
loop_
_entity_poly.entity_id
_entity_poly.type
_entity_poly.pdbx_seq_one_letter_code
_entity_poly.pdbx_strand_id
1 'polypeptide(L)'
;KLILKHDLLKTVIPEDDSILVEDEQKHHRSVSMYAPAAYQLAIAMGIGTFVSWVLSYSGMTFPVYIGSMIVAAFMRNIGEYSGKIHIHMGEINDIGGICLSLFLGIAMITLKLWQLAELALPMIIMLVAQVLLMAMFSYFIVYNIMGRNYDAAVLAAGTCGFGMGATPNAMANMQALTAKFAPSIKAYMLVPIVGSMFADFINSLVITGFINFIN
;
A
#
# COMPACT_ATOMS: atom_id res chain seq x y z
N LYS A 1 -4.77 21.59 -10.61
CA LYS A 1 -5.71 22.33 -11.48
C LYS A 1 -7.17 22.09 -11.08
N LEU A 2 -7.59 20.86 -10.83
CA LEU A 2 -8.97 20.49 -10.46
C LEU A 2 -9.42 21.19 -9.17
N ILE A 3 -8.62 21.16 -8.11
CA ILE A 3 -8.90 21.80 -6.82
C ILE A 3 -9.15 23.32 -6.98
N LEU A 4 -8.29 23.98 -7.74
CA LEU A 4 -8.40 25.42 -7.99
C LEU A 4 -9.56 25.76 -8.95
N LYS A 5 -9.81 24.92 -9.97
CA LYS A 5 -10.87 25.14 -10.96
C LYS A 5 -12.27 25.04 -10.34
N HIS A 6 -12.46 24.16 -9.36
CA HIS A 6 -13.77 23.92 -8.74
C HIS A 6 -13.89 24.51 -7.33
N ASP A 7 -12.89 25.30 -6.88
CA ASP A 7 -12.88 25.96 -5.57
C ASP A 7 -13.19 25.00 -4.40
N LEU A 8 -12.63 23.78 -4.47
CA LEU A 8 -12.94 22.68 -3.54
C LEU A 8 -12.50 22.94 -2.11
N LEU A 9 -11.65 23.94 -1.89
CA LEU A 9 -11.20 24.31 -0.54
C LEU A 9 -12.35 24.84 0.34
N LYS A 10 -13.43 25.34 -0.27
CA LYS A 10 -14.63 25.74 0.49
C LYS A 10 -15.35 24.57 1.15
N THR A 11 -15.11 23.36 0.70
CA THR A 11 -15.71 22.13 1.24
C THR A 11 -14.85 21.49 2.35
N VAL A 12 -13.70 22.06 2.65
CA VAL A 12 -12.86 21.61 3.77
C VAL A 12 -13.57 22.02 5.07
N ILE A 13 -14.12 21.04 5.76
CA ILE A 13 -14.63 21.23 7.11
C ILE A 13 -13.40 21.45 8.00
N PRO A 14 -13.34 22.47 8.87
CA PRO A 14 -12.28 22.59 9.86
C PRO A 14 -12.35 21.34 10.74
N GLU A 15 -11.53 20.37 10.46
CA GLU A 15 -11.35 19.23 11.34
C GLU A 15 -10.51 19.72 12.51
N ASP A 16 -11.00 19.49 13.71
CA ASP A 16 -10.34 19.87 14.93
C ASP A 16 -8.91 19.31 14.91
N ASP A 17 -7.91 20.18 14.92
CA ASP A 17 -6.48 19.82 14.87
C ASP A 17 -6.08 18.84 15.99
N SER A 18 -6.91 18.70 17.01
CA SER A 18 -6.73 17.74 18.09
C SER A 18 -6.70 16.27 17.63
N ILE A 19 -7.40 15.91 16.52
CA ILE A 19 -7.43 14.54 16.01
C ILE A 19 -6.13 14.19 15.28
N LEU A 20 -5.47 15.18 14.67
CA LEU A 20 -4.17 14.97 14.01
C LEU A 20 -3.01 14.79 15.01
N VAL A 21 -3.17 15.31 16.22
CA VAL A 21 -2.15 15.25 17.28
C VAL A 21 -2.22 13.92 18.06
N GLU A 22 -3.37 13.25 18.09
CA GLU A 22 -3.51 11.98 18.79
C GLU A 22 -2.89 10.79 18.04
N ASP A 23 -2.79 10.84 16.71
CA ASP A 23 -2.17 9.76 15.93
C ASP A 23 -0.64 9.89 15.83
N GLU A 24 -0.10 11.08 16.08
CA GLU A 24 1.30 11.30 16.44
C GLU A 24 1.52 11.24 17.96
N GLN A 25 0.82 10.40 18.69
CA GLN A 25 1.36 9.99 19.97
C GLN A 25 2.76 9.48 19.68
N LYS A 26 3.74 10.31 20.08
CA LYS A 26 5.16 9.99 20.11
C LYS A 26 5.31 8.61 20.74
N HIS A 27 5.13 7.60 19.91
CA HIS A 27 5.53 6.25 20.24
C HIS A 27 7.02 6.41 20.53
N HIS A 28 7.38 6.35 21.78
CA HIS A 28 8.76 6.48 22.22
C HIS A 28 9.46 5.27 21.60
N ARG A 29 9.96 5.45 20.36
CA ARG A 29 10.71 4.44 19.64
C ARG A 29 11.92 4.07 20.47
N SER A 30 11.85 2.97 21.13
CA SER A 30 12.95 2.47 21.95
C SER A 30 13.76 1.45 21.14
N VAL A 31 15.05 1.62 21.13
CA VAL A 31 15.97 0.65 20.47
C VAL A 31 15.72 -0.77 20.95
N SER A 32 15.29 -0.96 22.20
CA SER A 32 14.95 -2.26 22.78
C SER A 32 13.71 -2.92 22.15
N MET A 33 12.83 -2.18 21.46
CA MET A 33 11.59 -2.69 20.86
C MET A 33 11.79 -3.23 19.44
N TYR A 34 12.93 -2.92 18.79
CA TYR A 34 13.22 -3.44 17.45
C TYR A 34 13.49 -4.96 17.44
N ALA A 35 14.11 -5.51 18.48
CA ALA A 35 14.34 -6.94 18.58
C ALA A 35 13.01 -7.73 18.68
N PRO A 36 12.08 -7.42 19.60
CA PRO A 36 10.74 -8.03 19.60
C PRO A 36 10.00 -7.89 18.28
N ALA A 37 10.03 -6.71 17.64
CA ALA A 37 9.41 -6.49 16.33
C ALA A 37 10.01 -7.40 15.25
N ALA A 38 11.33 -7.52 15.19
CA ALA A 38 12.02 -8.43 14.28
C ALA A 38 11.65 -9.90 14.51
N TYR A 39 11.52 -10.33 15.78
CA TYR A 39 11.06 -11.68 16.10
C TYR A 39 9.61 -11.92 15.66
N GLN A 40 8.73 -10.94 15.84
CA GLN A 40 7.34 -11.04 15.36
C GLN A 40 7.29 -11.21 13.84
N LEU A 41 8.09 -10.45 13.10
CA LEU A 41 8.22 -10.59 11.65
C LEU A 41 8.78 -11.96 11.25
N ALA A 42 9.85 -12.42 11.92
CA ALA A 42 10.46 -13.71 11.65
C ALA A 42 9.48 -14.88 11.88
N ILE A 43 8.70 -14.82 12.95
CA ILE A 43 7.66 -15.81 13.25
C ILE A 43 6.58 -15.78 12.17
N ALA A 44 6.09 -14.58 11.79
CA ALA A 44 5.08 -14.44 10.75
C ALA A 44 5.56 -14.98 9.39
N MET A 45 6.82 -14.74 9.03
CA MET A 45 7.44 -15.27 7.81
C MET A 45 7.62 -16.80 7.89
N GLY A 46 8.12 -17.32 8.99
CA GLY A 46 8.35 -18.75 9.16
C GLY A 46 7.06 -19.57 9.09
N ILE A 47 6.06 -19.20 9.87
CA ILE A 47 4.74 -19.86 9.83
C ILE A 47 4.09 -19.62 8.47
N GLY A 48 4.22 -18.40 7.91
CA GLY A 48 3.67 -18.04 6.61
C GLY A 48 4.22 -18.85 5.45
N THR A 49 5.51 -19.19 5.49
CA THR A 49 6.11 -20.09 4.49
C THR A 49 5.46 -21.48 4.54
N PHE A 50 5.20 -22.01 5.72
CA PHE A 50 4.46 -23.27 5.87
C PHE A 50 3.04 -23.17 5.33
N VAL A 51 2.32 -22.07 5.62
CA VAL A 51 0.97 -21.83 5.08
C VAL A 51 1.00 -21.72 3.55
N SER A 52 1.97 -21.02 2.97
CA SER A 52 2.14 -20.95 1.51
C SER A 52 2.41 -22.32 0.91
N TRP A 53 3.21 -23.15 1.57
CA TRP A 53 3.49 -24.50 1.13
C TRP A 53 2.22 -25.37 1.13
N VAL A 54 1.39 -25.28 2.17
CA VAL A 54 0.09 -25.97 2.24
C VAL A 54 -0.85 -25.46 1.13
N LEU A 55 -0.90 -24.15 0.89
CA LEU A 55 -1.72 -23.57 -0.19
C LEU A 55 -1.30 -24.08 -1.58
N SER A 56 0.00 -24.33 -1.81
CA SER A 56 0.48 -24.86 -3.09
C SER A 56 -0.02 -26.28 -3.38
N TYR A 57 -0.43 -27.04 -2.37
CA TYR A 57 -1.08 -28.35 -2.59
C TYR A 57 -2.46 -28.24 -3.24
N SER A 58 -3.07 -27.06 -3.27
CA SER A 58 -4.34 -26.84 -3.97
C SER A 58 -4.21 -26.86 -5.50
N GLY A 59 -3.00 -27.04 -6.03
CA GLY A 59 -2.71 -27.01 -7.47
C GLY A 59 -2.61 -25.62 -8.07
N MET A 60 -2.74 -24.57 -7.26
CA MET A 60 -2.58 -23.17 -7.65
C MET A 60 -1.20 -22.65 -7.25
N THR A 61 -0.56 -21.92 -8.13
CA THR A 61 0.74 -21.28 -7.85
C THR A 61 0.51 -19.96 -7.13
N PHE A 62 0.62 -19.99 -5.79
CA PHE A 62 0.55 -18.78 -4.98
C PHE A 62 1.95 -18.18 -4.76
N PRO A 63 2.09 -16.84 -4.80
CA PRO A 63 3.30 -16.19 -4.32
C PRO A 63 3.58 -16.50 -2.85
N VAL A 64 4.86 -16.72 -2.51
CA VAL A 64 5.28 -17.18 -1.17
C VAL A 64 4.86 -16.20 -0.06
N TYR A 65 4.76 -14.91 -0.36
CA TYR A 65 4.39 -13.89 0.63
C TYR A 65 2.93 -13.93 1.07
N ILE A 66 2.03 -14.57 0.30
CA ILE A 66 0.60 -14.65 0.67
C ILE A 66 0.41 -15.35 2.02
N GLY A 67 1.10 -16.46 2.25
CA GLY A 67 1.02 -17.16 3.54
C GLY A 67 1.49 -16.28 4.70
N SER A 68 2.59 -15.56 4.51
CA SER A 68 3.11 -14.65 5.54
C SER A 68 2.15 -13.49 5.82
N MET A 69 1.49 -12.97 4.79
CA MET A 69 0.49 -11.91 4.92
C MET A 69 -0.74 -12.40 5.70
N ILE A 70 -1.23 -13.62 5.41
CA ILE A 70 -2.34 -14.24 6.15
C ILE A 70 -1.96 -14.42 7.62
N VAL A 71 -0.79 -14.99 7.90
CA VAL A 71 -0.32 -15.22 9.27
C VAL A 71 -0.14 -13.91 10.03
N ALA A 72 0.42 -12.88 9.41
CA ALA A 72 0.57 -11.55 10.01
C ALA A 72 -0.79 -10.93 10.37
N ALA A 73 -1.78 -11.07 9.48
CA ALA A 73 -3.15 -10.62 9.73
C ALA A 73 -3.78 -11.35 10.93
N PHE A 74 -3.61 -12.68 11.02
CA PHE A 74 -4.06 -13.46 12.17
C PHE A 74 -3.34 -13.06 13.46
N MET A 75 -2.02 -12.91 13.43
CA MET A 75 -1.24 -12.49 14.60
C MET A 75 -1.72 -11.13 15.12
N ARG A 76 -1.96 -10.18 14.20
CA ARG A 76 -2.47 -8.86 14.55
C ARG A 76 -3.86 -8.95 15.22
N ASN A 77 -4.80 -9.64 14.59
CA ASN A 77 -6.16 -9.79 15.12
C ASN A 77 -6.17 -10.50 16.48
N ILE A 78 -5.37 -11.57 16.64
CA ILE A 78 -5.25 -12.28 17.92
C ILE A 78 -4.59 -11.38 18.97
N GLY A 79 -3.59 -10.60 18.60
CA GLY A 79 -2.92 -9.65 19.49
C GLY A 79 -3.89 -8.58 20.02
N GLU A 80 -4.66 -7.97 19.13
CA GLU A 80 -5.66 -6.96 19.48
C GLU A 80 -6.80 -7.54 20.33
N TYR A 81 -7.30 -8.73 19.97
CA TYR A 81 -8.41 -9.37 20.70
C TYR A 81 -7.98 -9.91 22.08
N SER A 82 -6.81 -10.52 22.18
CA SER A 82 -6.34 -11.14 23.43
C SER A 82 -5.76 -10.12 24.42
N GLY A 83 -5.28 -8.97 23.94
CA GLY A 83 -4.59 -7.97 24.75
C GLY A 83 -3.28 -8.45 25.39
N LYS A 84 -2.87 -9.71 25.14
CA LYS A 84 -1.67 -10.32 25.72
C LYS A 84 -0.42 -10.18 24.87
N ILE A 85 -0.60 -10.04 23.55
CA ILE A 85 0.49 -9.91 22.58
C ILE A 85 0.51 -8.46 22.11
N HIS A 86 1.54 -7.74 22.51
CA HIS A 86 1.75 -6.37 22.04
C HIS A 86 2.48 -6.39 20.71
N ILE A 87 1.86 -5.84 19.66
CA ILE A 87 2.45 -5.76 18.33
C ILE A 87 3.09 -4.39 18.16
N HIS A 88 4.38 -4.39 17.91
CA HIS A 88 5.20 -3.19 17.78
C HIS A 88 5.12 -2.61 16.35
N MET A 89 3.93 -2.06 15.99
CA MET A 89 3.65 -1.61 14.61
C MET A 89 4.60 -0.53 14.11
N GLY A 90 5.05 0.38 14.98
CA GLY A 90 5.99 1.45 14.62
C GLY A 90 7.32 0.89 14.16
N GLU A 91 7.90 0.01 14.96
CA GLU A 91 9.19 -0.63 14.69
C GLU A 91 9.09 -1.62 13.51
N ILE A 92 7.96 -2.33 13.37
CA ILE A 92 7.68 -3.19 12.22
C ILE A 92 7.66 -2.38 10.93
N ASN A 93 7.01 -1.22 10.93
CA ASN A 93 6.96 -0.34 9.76
C ASN A 93 8.35 0.20 9.39
N ASP A 94 9.16 0.56 10.38
CA ASP A 94 10.53 1.02 10.15
C ASP A 94 11.40 -0.09 9.53
N ILE A 95 11.36 -1.32 10.10
CA ILE A 95 12.06 -2.48 9.55
C ILE A 95 11.57 -2.78 8.13
N GLY A 96 10.25 -2.76 7.92
CA GLY A 96 9.64 -2.97 6.62
C GLY A 96 10.10 -1.94 5.58
N GLY A 97 10.17 -0.65 5.96
CA GLY A 97 10.68 0.42 5.10
C GLY A 97 12.15 0.23 4.70
N ILE A 98 13.00 -0.19 5.65
CA ILE A 98 14.40 -0.50 5.38
C ILE A 98 14.51 -1.71 4.45
N CYS A 99 13.79 -2.80 4.75
CA CYS A 99 13.79 -4.01 3.93
C CYS A 99 13.29 -3.73 2.50
N LEU A 100 12.24 -2.92 2.35
CA LEU A 100 11.72 -2.50 1.05
C LEU A 100 12.77 -1.71 0.25
N SER A 101 13.45 -0.77 0.89
CA SER A 101 14.49 0.04 0.24
C SER A 101 15.67 -0.83 -0.22
N LEU A 102 16.10 -1.77 0.61
CA LEU A 102 17.15 -2.74 0.26
C LEU A 102 16.70 -3.66 -0.88
N PHE A 103 15.47 -4.17 -0.81
CA PHE A 103 14.91 -5.01 -1.87
C PHE A 103 14.87 -4.29 -3.21
N LEU A 104 14.39 -3.04 -3.23
CA LEU A 104 14.34 -2.23 -4.44
C LEU A 104 15.76 -1.96 -4.99
N GLY A 105 16.72 -1.67 -4.11
CA GLY A 105 18.12 -1.49 -4.51
C GLY A 105 18.72 -2.74 -5.16
N ILE A 106 18.54 -3.90 -4.52
CA ILE A 106 19.00 -5.19 -5.06
C ILE A 106 18.29 -5.52 -6.37
N ALA A 107 16.97 -5.33 -6.43
CA ALA A 107 16.20 -5.58 -7.63
C ALA A 107 16.70 -4.74 -8.82
N MET A 108 17.00 -3.45 -8.60
CA MET A 108 17.54 -2.58 -9.64
C MET A 108 18.92 -3.00 -10.11
N ILE A 109 19.80 -3.43 -9.19
CA ILE A 109 21.17 -3.88 -9.55
C ILE A 109 21.13 -5.21 -10.30
N THR A 110 20.23 -6.12 -9.94
CA THR A 110 20.11 -7.44 -10.56
C THR A 110 19.32 -7.45 -11.87
N LEU A 111 18.68 -6.33 -12.21
CA LEU A 111 17.88 -6.19 -13.42
C LEU A 111 18.75 -6.32 -14.67
N LYS A 112 18.49 -7.32 -15.50
CA LYS A 112 19.22 -7.57 -16.76
C LYS A 112 18.64 -6.69 -17.87
N LEU A 113 19.06 -5.44 -17.95
CA LEU A 113 18.53 -4.44 -18.89
C LEU A 113 18.60 -4.89 -20.37
N TRP A 114 19.59 -5.68 -20.74
CA TRP A 114 19.72 -6.18 -22.12
C TRP A 114 18.60 -7.17 -22.50
N GLN A 115 18.04 -7.91 -21.54
CA GLN A 115 16.88 -8.79 -21.79
C GLN A 115 15.58 -8.00 -21.95
N LEU A 116 15.52 -6.82 -21.34
CA LEU A 116 14.38 -5.91 -21.44
C LEU A 116 14.40 -5.10 -22.74
N ALA A 117 15.57 -4.96 -23.38
CA ALA A 117 15.70 -4.15 -24.62
C ALA A 117 14.80 -4.67 -25.74
N GLU A 118 14.65 -5.99 -25.88
CA GLU A 118 13.78 -6.61 -26.88
C GLU A 118 12.29 -6.37 -26.59
N LEU A 119 11.93 -6.19 -25.34
CA LEU A 119 10.57 -5.93 -24.88
C LEU A 119 10.30 -4.44 -24.59
N ALA A 120 11.28 -3.57 -24.83
CA ALA A 120 11.19 -2.16 -24.46
C ALA A 120 9.97 -1.46 -25.09
N LEU A 121 9.74 -1.67 -26.38
CA LEU A 121 8.63 -1.03 -27.09
C LEU A 121 7.25 -1.48 -26.56
N PRO A 122 6.93 -2.78 -26.44
CA PRO A 122 5.69 -3.22 -25.81
C PRO A 122 5.53 -2.70 -24.36
N MET A 123 6.61 -2.69 -23.57
CA MET A 123 6.57 -2.20 -22.19
C MET A 123 6.25 -0.70 -22.12
N ILE A 124 6.86 0.13 -22.97
CA ILE A 124 6.56 1.57 -23.01
C ILE A 124 5.10 1.81 -23.39
N ILE A 125 4.59 1.10 -24.38
CA ILE A 125 3.18 1.21 -24.81
C ILE A 125 2.25 0.83 -23.65
N MET A 126 2.52 -0.26 -22.95
CA MET A 126 1.74 -0.70 -21.79
C MET A 126 1.78 0.33 -20.65
N LEU A 127 2.96 0.87 -20.34
CA LEU A 127 3.10 1.88 -19.29
C LEU A 127 2.34 3.16 -19.62
N VAL A 128 2.42 3.66 -20.86
CA VAL A 128 1.66 4.83 -21.30
C VAL A 128 0.16 4.56 -21.22
N ALA A 129 -0.29 3.39 -21.69
CA ALA A 129 -1.70 2.99 -21.61
C ALA A 129 -2.18 2.90 -20.16
N GLN A 130 -1.37 2.34 -19.25
CA GLN A 130 -1.68 2.25 -17.81
C GLN A 130 -1.80 3.64 -17.16
N VAL A 131 -0.89 4.56 -17.46
CA VAL A 131 -0.93 5.94 -16.96
C VAL A 131 -2.21 6.64 -17.42
N LEU A 132 -2.56 6.54 -18.70
CA LEU A 132 -3.78 7.13 -19.25
C LEU A 132 -5.02 6.51 -18.60
N LEU A 133 -5.08 5.17 -18.50
CA LEU A 133 -6.19 4.46 -17.89
C LEU A 133 -6.37 4.87 -16.42
N MET A 134 -5.28 4.93 -15.64
CA MET A 134 -5.35 5.33 -14.24
C MET A 134 -5.75 6.80 -14.07
N ALA A 135 -5.28 7.69 -14.93
CA ALA A 135 -5.69 9.08 -14.91
C ALA A 135 -7.19 9.23 -15.21
N MET A 136 -7.70 8.52 -16.22
CA MET A 136 -9.12 8.49 -16.56
C MET A 136 -9.96 7.87 -15.43
N PHE A 137 -9.54 6.74 -14.90
CA PHE A 137 -10.20 6.05 -13.79
C PHE A 137 -10.31 6.95 -12.55
N SER A 138 -9.20 7.55 -12.14
CA SER A 138 -9.17 8.42 -10.96
C SER A 138 -10.02 9.68 -11.15
N TYR A 139 -10.03 10.26 -12.36
CA TYR A 139 -10.80 11.46 -12.65
C TYR A 139 -12.30 11.17 -12.82
N PHE A 140 -12.65 10.19 -13.65
CA PHE A 140 -14.06 9.94 -13.99
C PHE A 140 -14.79 9.05 -12.99
N ILE A 141 -14.09 8.14 -12.35
CA ILE A 141 -14.71 7.17 -11.43
C ILE A 141 -14.47 7.60 -9.99
N VAL A 142 -13.21 7.59 -9.51
CA VAL A 142 -12.92 7.83 -8.10
C VAL A 142 -13.39 9.19 -7.64
N TYR A 143 -13.03 10.25 -8.35
CA TYR A 143 -13.43 11.61 -7.99
C TYR A 143 -14.96 11.82 -7.98
N ASN A 144 -15.67 11.23 -8.95
CA ASN A 144 -17.12 11.37 -9.03
C ASN A 144 -17.88 10.56 -7.98
N ILE A 145 -17.42 9.33 -7.69
CA ILE A 145 -18.06 8.45 -6.70
C ILE A 145 -17.80 8.95 -5.27
N MET A 146 -16.61 9.49 -5.01
CA MET A 146 -16.22 9.96 -3.67
C MET A 146 -16.80 11.34 -3.28
N GLY A 147 -17.71 11.89 -4.07
CA GLY A 147 -18.50 13.06 -3.68
C GLY A 147 -18.02 14.40 -4.23
N ARG A 148 -17.04 14.43 -5.14
CA ARG A 148 -16.54 15.63 -5.87
C ARG A 148 -16.07 16.78 -4.98
N ASN A 149 -15.64 16.47 -3.77
CA ASN A 149 -15.10 17.42 -2.79
C ASN A 149 -13.57 17.40 -2.75
N TYR A 150 -12.99 18.14 -1.81
CA TYR A 150 -11.54 18.16 -1.61
C TYR A 150 -10.97 16.79 -1.27
N ASP A 151 -11.61 16.06 -0.33
CA ASP A 151 -11.19 14.72 0.07
C ASP A 151 -11.20 13.77 -1.13
N ALA A 152 -12.23 13.86 -1.99
CA ALA A 152 -12.29 13.08 -3.23
C ALA A 152 -11.13 13.39 -4.19
N ALA A 153 -10.66 14.63 -4.23
CA ALA A 153 -9.51 15.00 -5.05
C ALA A 153 -8.19 14.42 -4.48
N VAL A 154 -8.03 14.42 -3.16
CA VAL A 154 -6.88 13.81 -2.48
C VAL A 154 -6.92 12.29 -2.65
N LEU A 155 -8.09 11.65 -2.47
CA LEU A 155 -8.30 10.22 -2.72
C LEU A 155 -7.98 9.83 -4.16
N ALA A 156 -8.42 10.63 -5.14
CA ALA A 156 -8.11 10.38 -6.56
C ALA A 156 -6.60 10.44 -6.84
N ALA A 157 -5.88 11.37 -6.21
CA ALA A 157 -4.42 11.45 -6.31
C ALA A 157 -3.73 10.26 -5.64
N GLY A 158 -4.22 9.84 -4.47
CA GLY A 158 -3.76 8.62 -3.80
C GLY A 158 -3.98 7.38 -4.66
N THR A 159 -5.17 7.24 -5.26
CA THR A 159 -5.49 6.12 -6.16
C THR A 159 -4.60 6.09 -7.39
N CYS A 160 -4.27 7.23 -7.99
CA CYS A 160 -3.29 7.31 -9.08
C CYS A 160 -1.92 6.79 -8.63
N GLY A 161 -1.43 7.23 -7.48
CA GLY A 161 -0.15 6.78 -6.93
C GLY A 161 -0.13 5.30 -6.64
N PHE A 162 -1.23 4.77 -6.09
CA PHE A 162 -1.39 3.36 -5.79
C PHE A 162 -1.44 2.49 -7.06
N GLY A 163 -2.26 2.86 -8.03
CA GLY A 163 -2.45 2.06 -9.25
C GLY A 163 -1.26 2.10 -10.22
N MET A 164 -0.38 3.11 -10.12
CA MET A 164 0.88 3.19 -10.90
C MET A 164 2.11 2.74 -10.12
N GLY A 165 1.96 2.41 -8.85
CA GLY A 165 3.08 2.05 -7.99
C GLY A 165 2.63 1.19 -6.82
N ALA A 166 2.72 1.73 -5.62
CA ALA A 166 2.36 1.03 -4.39
C ALA A 166 1.84 2.03 -3.34
N THR A 167 1.43 1.54 -2.18
CA THR A 167 0.96 2.37 -1.06
C THR A 167 1.89 3.55 -0.72
N PRO A 168 3.23 3.42 -0.69
CA PRO A 168 4.12 4.57 -0.48
C PRO A 168 3.97 5.67 -1.52
N ASN A 169 3.76 5.33 -2.80
CA ASN A 169 3.56 6.31 -3.87
C ASN A 169 2.20 7.03 -3.71
N ALA A 170 1.17 6.32 -3.27
CA ALA A 170 -0.10 6.93 -2.94
C ALA A 170 0.04 7.95 -1.82
N MET A 171 0.76 7.59 -0.75
CA MET A 171 1.03 8.49 0.38
C MET A 171 1.82 9.72 -0.06
N ALA A 172 2.87 9.57 -0.87
CA ALA A 172 3.65 10.68 -1.39
C ALA A 172 2.80 11.65 -2.24
N ASN A 173 1.92 11.12 -3.10
CA ASN A 173 1.01 11.94 -3.88
C ASN A 173 0.00 12.71 -3.02
N MET A 174 -0.55 12.07 -1.99
CA MET A 174 -1.45 12.73 -1.05
C MET A 174 -0.72 13.81 -0.24
N GLN A 175 0.47 13.50 0.27
CA GLN A 175 1.31 14.47 1.01
C GLN A 175 1.64 15.70 0.17
N ALA A 176 1.99 15.54 -1.10
CA ALA A 176 2.27 16.65 -2.00
C ALA A 176 1.05 17.58 -2.20
N LEU A 177 -0.17 17.04 -2.17
CA LEU A 177 -1.40 17.84 -2.24
C LEU A 177 -1.74 18.48 -0.89
N THR A 178 -1.73 17.71 0.18
CA THR A 178 -2.14 18.20 1.51
C THR A 178 -1.17 19.23 2.07
N ALA A 179 0.13 19.11 1.82
CA ALA A 179 1.12 20.12 2.17
C ALA A 179 0.90 21.46 1.45
N LYS A 180 0.29 21.43 0.24
CA LYS A 180 0.06 22.66 -0.55
C LYS A 180 -1.28 23.31 -0.28
N PHE A 181 -2.30 22.57 0.11
CA PHE A 181 -3.68 23.07 0.20
C PHE A 181 -4.25 22.95 1.61
N ALA A 182 -4.62 21.75 2.04
CA ALA A 182 -5.20 21.50 3.35
C ALA A 182 -5.07 20.01 3.73
N PRO A 183 -5.08 19.62 5.00
CA PRO A 183 -5.08 18.23 5.43
C PRO A 183 -6.37 17.52 5.00
N SER A 184 -6.30 16.20 4.81
CA SER A 184 -7.44 15.33 4.50
C SER A 184 -7.31 14.03 5.28
N ILE A 185 -7.85 13.99 6.50
CA ILE A 185 -7.78 12.83 7.39
C ILE A 185 -8.43 11.61 6.74
N LYS A 186 -9.59 11.80 6.08
CA LYS A 186 -10.32 10.72 5.43
C LYS A 186 -9.48 10.01 4.36
N ALA A 187 -8.75 10.77 3.53
CA ALA A 187 -7.91 10.17 2.50
C ALA A 187 -6.75 9.38 3.11
N TYR A 188 -6.13 9.91 4.17
CA TYR A 188 -5.01 9.24 4.85
C TYR A 188 -5.43 7.98 5.59
N MET A 189 -6.67 7.88 6.05
CA MET A 189 -7.20 6.65 6.63
C MET A 189 -7.60 5.63 5.56
N LEU A 190 -8.32 6.05 4.53
CA LEU A 190 -8.90 5.13 3.55
C LEU A 190 -7.88 4.53 2.60
N VAL A 191 -6.95 5.32 2.07
CA VAL A 191 -6.01 4.85 1.03
C VAL A 191 -5.07 3.75 1.53
N PRO A 192 -4.42 3.86 2.71
CA PRO A 192 -3.59 2.77 3.22
C PRO A 192 -4.40 1.50 3.51
N ILE A 193 -5.59 1.62 4.12
CA ILE A 193 -6.42 0.47 4.45
C ILE A 193 -6.87 -0.25 3.18
N VAL A 194 -7.44 0.47 2.22
CA VAL A 194 -7.91 -0.12 0.96
C VAL A 194 -6.73 -0.64 0.14
N GLY A 195 -5.64 0.12 0.07
CA GLY A 195 -4.45 -0.25 -0.69
C GLY A 195 -3.77 -1.50 -0.14
N SER A 196 -3.40 -1.49 1.14
CA SER A 196 -2.61 -2.58 1.72
C SER A 196 -3.42 -3.85 2.00
N MET A 197 -4.71 -3.72 2.39
CA MET A 197 -5.51 -4.89 2.73
C MET A 197 -6.24 -5.49 1.53
N PHE A 198 -6.90 -4.65 0.73
CA PHE A 198 -7.75 -5.17 -0.35
C PHE A 198 -7.03 -5.23 -1.68
N ALA A 199 -6.40 -4.14 -2.11
CA ALA A 199 -5.86 -4.08 -3.46
C ALA A 199 -4.67 -5.02 -3.64
N ASP A 200 -3.75 -5.10 -2.67
CA ASP A 200 -2.60 -6.01 -2.74
C ASP A 200 -3.04 -7.47 -2.71
N PHE A 201 -4.02 -7.82 -1.85
CA PHE A 201 -4.55 -9.17 -1.78
C PHE A 201 -5.31 -9.55 -3.07
N ILE A 202 -6.23 -8.71 -3.54
CA ILE A 202 -7.01 -8.97 -4.76
C ILE A 202 -6.08 -9.02 -5.98
N ASN A 203 -5.11 -8.10 -6.08
CA ASN A 203 -4.14 -8.10 -7.17
C ASN A 203 -3.35 -9.41 -7.23
N SER A 204 -2.91 -9.92 -6.09
CA SER A 204 -2.23 -11.20 -6.01
C SER A 204 -3.12 -12.36 -6.46
N LEU A 205 -4.39 -12.38 -6.06
CA LEU A 205 -5.36 -13.40 -6.50
C LEU A 205 -5.62 -13.33 -8.01
N VAL A 206 -5.79 -12.12 -8.55
CA VAL A 206 -6.02 -11.91 -9.98
C VAL A 206 -4.82 -12.37 -10.79
N ILE A 207 -3.60 -11.97 -10.42
CA ILE A 207 -2.37 -12.41 -11.12
C ILE A 207 -2.24 -13.93 -11.08
N THR A 208 -2.43 -14.55 -9.90
CA THR A 208 -2.38 -15.99 -9.72
C THR A 208 -3.45 -16.69 -10.59
N GLY A 209 -4.67 -16.16 -10.61
CA GLY A 209 -5.75 -16.66 -11.44
C GLY A 209 -5.41 -16.64 -12.93
N PHE A 210 -4.87 -15.53 -13.44
CA PHE A 210 -4.43 -15.42 -14.83
C PHE A 210 -3.29 -16.39 -15.17
N ILE A 211 -2.29 -16.51 -14.31
CA ILE A 211 -1.18 -17.45 -14.53
C ILE A 211 -1.69 -18.88 -14.61
N ASN A 212 -2.60 -19.29 -13.71
CA ASN A 212 -3.15 -20.65 -13.72
C ASN A 212 -4.16 -20.90 -14.85
N PHE A 213 -4.74 -19.84 -15.44
CA PHE A 213 -5.63 -19.95 -16.59
C PHE A 213 -4.88 -20.11 -17.92
N ILE A 214 -3.67 -19.54 -18.02
CA ILE A 214 -2.84 -19.56 -19.23
C ILE A 214 -1.98 -20.83 -19.31
N ASN A 215 -1.64 -21.45 -18.17
CA ASN A 215 -0.96 -22.74 -18.11
C ASN A 215 -1.92 -23.91 -18.23
#